data_0ad31cbf0149dd54bebd56dd07b6654b
#
_entry.id   0ad31cbf0149dd54bebd56dd07b6654b
#
_cell.length_a   1.000
_cell.length_b   1.000
_cell.length_c   1.000
_cell.angle_alpha   90.00
_cell.angle_beta   90.00
_cell.angle_gamma   90.00
#
_symmetry.space_group_name_H-M   'P 1'
#
loop_
_entity.id
_entity.type
_entity.pdbx_description
1 polymer ?
#
loop_
_entity_poly.entity_id
_entity_poly.type
_entity_poly.pdbx_seq_one_letter_code
_entity_poly.pdbx_strand_id
1 'polypeptide(L)'
;MTEQTISIERMEQAVDLFGSFDENIKIIEHELGVSVVSRDSELKISGEAENVLYGVKAIQGLLSLAARKETITEQNVRYIINLVRAGNEEHINDIAKDVLCVTAKGKPIKAKTLGQKRYVDAIRKNTVTLGVGPAGTGKTYLAVAAAVAAFREKQVNRIILTRPAVEAGERLGFLPGDLQSKVDPYLRPLYDALFDMLGAETYNKYLERGNIEVAPLAYMRGRTLDDSFIILDEAQNTSREQMKMFLTRLGFGSKIVITGDITQIDLPADKVSGLKEAMRVLQNVEDIAICRLGEADVVRHVIVQRIIKAYEQDEERRTK
;
A
#
# COMPACT_ATOMS: atom_id res chain seq x y z
N MET A 1 -21.97 14.75 -30.54
CA MET A 1 -21.63 15.12 -29.14
C MET A 1 -22.82 14.77 -28.27
N THR A 2 -22.56 14.08 -27.21
CA THR A 2 -23.57 13.69 -26.22
C THR A 2 -23.40 14.59 -24.99
N GLU A 3 -24.50 14.91 -24.33
CA GLU A 3 -24.50 15.70 -23.10
C GLU A 3 -25.25 14.94 -22.01
N GLN A 4 -24.72 14.97 -20.78
CA GLN A 4 -25.40 14.48 -19.58
C GLN A 4 -25.27 15.49 -18.46
N THR A 5 -26.27 15.57 -17.60
CA THR A 5 -26.31 16.50 -16.47
C THR A 5 -26.38 15.72 -15.15
N ILE A 6 -25.61 16.17 -14.18
CA ILE A 6 -25.58 15.65 -12.81
C ILE A 6 -26.00 16.78 -11.89
N SER A 7 -26.99 16.54 -11.03
CA SER A 7 -27.39 17.49 -9.99
C SER A 7 -26.47 17.38 -8.77
N ILE A 8 -26.08 18.51 -8.20
CA ILE A 8 -25.29 18.60 -6.97
C ILE A 8 -26.22 18.97 -5.82
N GLU A 9 -26.34 18.10 -4.83
CA GLU A 9 -27.24 18.31 -3.70
C GLU A 9 -26.77 19.42 -2.73
N ARG A 10 -25.44 19.62 -2.62
CA ARG A 10 -24.84 20.57 -1.69
C ARG A 10 -23.67 21.31 -2.35
N MET A 11 -23.67 22.63 -2.24
CA MET A 11 -22.60 23.48 -2.81
C MET A 11 -21.22 23.16 -2.25
N GLU A 12 -21.12 22.71 -0.99
CA GLU A 12 -19.86 22.29 -0.37
C GLU A 12 -19.20 21.11 -1.13
N GLN A 13 -20.02 20.16 -1.62
CA GLN A 13 -19.53 19.03 -2.42
C GLN A 13 -18.99 19.47 -3.78
N ALA A 14 -19.54 20.56 -4.35
CA ALA A 14 -19.02 21.13 -5.57
C ALA A 14 -17.62 21.72 -5.34
N VAL A 15 -17.43 22.48 -4.26
CA VAL A 15 -16.13 23.07 -3.91
C VAL A 15 -15.07 21.97 -3.74
N ASP A 16 -15.40 20.89 -3.01
CA ASP A 16 -14.48 19.77 -2.82
C ASP A 16 -14.18 19.04 -4.14
N LEU A 17 -15.20 18.86 -5.00
CA LEU A 17 -15.05 18.23 -6.31
C LEU A 17 -14.14 19.06 -7.24
N PHE A 18 -14.34 20.37 -7.31
CA PHE A 18 -13.57 21.24 -8.18
C PHE A 18 -12.12 21.35 -7.74
N GLY A 19 -11.89 21.38 -6.43
CA GLY A 19 -10.56 21.60 -5.87
C GLY A 19 -10.05 23.02 -6.06
N SER A 20 -8.79 23.26 -5.74
CA SER A 20 -8.17 24.58 -5.91
C SER A 20 -8.04 24.93 -7.40
N PHE A 21 -8.58 26.06 -7.82
CA PHE A 21 -8.53 26.52 -9.22
C PHE A 21 -9.05 25.50 -10.25
N ASP A 22 -10.06 24.73 -9.88
CA ASP A 22 -10.71 23.71 -10.72
C ASP A 22 -9.75 22.58 -11.15
N GLU A 23 -8.70 22.33 -10.40
CA GLU A 23 -7.65 21.36 -10.76
C GLU A 23 -8.19 19.95 -10.98
N ASN A 24 -9.16 19.51 -10.17
CA ASN A 24 -9.74 18.18 -10.27
C ASN A 24 -10.58 18.03 -11.55
N ILE A 25 -11.36 19.05 -11.91
CA ILE A 25 -12.17 19.06 -13.13
C ILE A 25 -11.27 19.08 -14.36
N LYS A 26 -10.21 19.90 -14.37
CA LYS A 26 -9.23 19.93 -15.47
C LYS A 26 -8.58 18.58 -15.73
N ILE A 27 -8.32 17.80 -14.68
CA ILE A 27 -7.80 16.43 -14.83
C ILE A 27 -8.84 15.54 -15.51
N ILE A 28 -10.12 15.60 -15.09
CA ILE A 28 -11.20 14.82 -15.67
C ILE A 28 -11.38 15.18 -17.15
N GLU A 29 -11.45 16.47 -17.47
CA GLU A 29 -11.59 16.98 -18.85
C GLU A 29 -10.45 16.50 -19.73
N HIS A 30 -9.20 16.66 -19.28
CA HIS A 30 -8.01 16.28 -20.01
C HIS A 30 -7.91 14.76 -20.23
N GLU A 31 -8.14 13.96 -19.17
CA GLU A 31 -7.95 12.52 -19.25
C GLU A 31 -9.09 11.82 -19.99
N LEU A 32 -10.33 12.29 -19.84
CA LEU A 32 -11.49 11.67 -20.48
C LEU A 32 -11.87 12.34 -21.82
N GLY A 33 -11.28 13.49 -22.16
CA GLY A 33 -11.62 14.21 -23.38
C GLY A 33 -13.06 14.74 -23.38
N VAL A 34 -13.53 15.19 -22.22
CA VAL A 34 -14.87 15.78 -22.01
C VAL A 34 -14.75 17.23 -21.60
N SER A 35 -15.83 18.01 -21.72
CA SER A 35 -15.96 19.34 -21.13
C SER A 35 -16.98 19.32 -20.01
N VAL A 36 -16.66 19.95 -18.88
CA VAL A 36 -17.50 19.99 -17.67
C VAL A 36 -17.82 21.44 -17.34
N VAL A 37 -19.10 21.82 -17.41
CA VAL A 37 -19.57 23.18 -17.13
C VAL A 37 -20.52 23.13 -15.94
N SER A 38 -20.24 23.95 -14.93
CA SER A 38 -21.14 24.14 -13.78
C SER A 38 -22.10 25.28 -14.05
N ARG A 39 -23.39 25.04 -13.86
CA ARG A 39 -24.44 26.08 -13.86
C ARG A 39 -25.41 25.81 -12.73
N ASP A 40 -25.58 26.79 -11.87
CA ASP A 40 -26.42 26.70 -10.67
C ASP A 40 -26.02 25.48 -9.80
N SER A 41 -26.91 24.50 -9.66
CA SER A 41 -26.66 23.27 -8.91
C SER A 41 -26.47 22.04 -9.83
N GLU A 42 -26.09 22.26 -11.08
CA GLU A 42 -25.93 21.19 -12.07
C GLU A 42 -24.55 21.22 -12.73
N LEU A 43 -24.01 20.03 -13.00
CA LEU A 43 -22.81 19.83 -13.81
C LEU A 43 -23.21 19.23 -15.15
N LYS A 44 -22.93 19.95 -16.21
CA LYS A 44 -23.15 19.52 -17.58
C LYS A 44 -21.85 18.97 -18.15
N ILE A 45 -21.87 17.70 -18.57
CA ILE A 45 -20.74 16.99 -19.12
C ILE A 45 -21.03 16.74 -20.61
N SER A 46 -20.12 17.16 -21.49
CA SER A 46 -20.27 17.05 -22.94
C SER A 46 -19.03 16.48 -23.60
N GLY A 47 -19.22 15.67 -24.67
CA GLY A 47 -18.14 15.01 -25.39
C GLY A 47 -18.63 13.85 -26.25
N GLU A 48 -17.77 12.87 -26.49
CA GLU A 48 -18.13 11.60 -27.10
C GLU A 48 -18.94 10.74 -26.10
N ALA A 49 -19.87 9.93 -26.59
CA ALA A 49 -20.83 9.23 -25.76
C ALA A 49 -20.19 8.34 -24.67
N GLU A 50 -19.16 7.60 -25.02
CA GLU A 50 -18.42 6.74 -24.10
C GLU A 50 -17.66 7.56 -23.05
N ASN A 51 -16.98 8.62 -23.47
CA ASN A 51 -16.24 9.51 -22.59
C ASN A 51 -17.14 10.26 -21.62
N VAL A 52 -18.33 10.70 -22.08
CA VAL A 52 -19.34 11.32 -21.22
C VAL A 52 -19.83 10.36 -20.17
N LEU A 53 -20.06 9.09 -20.51
CA LEU A 53 -20.45 8.06 -19.55
C LEU A 53 -19.38 7.87 -18.47
N TYR A 54 -18.10 7.78 -18.86
CA TYR A 54 -16.99 7.70 -17.91
C TYR A 54 -16.89 8.96 -17.04
N GLY A 55 -17.07 10.15 -17.62
CA GLY A 55 -17.06 11.42 -16.90
C GLY A 55 -18.17 11.50 -15.85
N VAL A 56 -19.38 11.09 -16.20
CA VAL A 56 -20.53 11.02 -15.28
C VAL A 56 -20.23 10.09 -14.10
N LYS A 57 -19.79 8.86 -14.38
CA LYS A 57 -19.48 7.87 -13.33
C LYS A 57 -18.34 8.34 -12.43
N ALA A 58 -17.29 8.95 -13.02
CA ALA A 58 -16.16 9.47 -12.25
C ALA A 58 -16.58 10.60 -11.32
N ILE A 59 -17.36 11.57 -11.82
CA ILE A 59 -17.87 12.69 -11.02
C ILE A 59 -18.82 12.18 -9.92
N GLN A 60 -19.72 11.25 -10.21
CA GLN A 60 -20.58 10.64 -9.19
C GLN A 60 -19.78 9.93 -8.09
N GLY A 61 -18.72 9.21 -8.47
CA GLY A 61 -17.80 8.58 -7.53
C GLY A 61 -17.11 9.59 -6.61
N LEU A 62 -16.60 10.70 -7.18
CA LEU A 62 -15.96 11.79 -6.42
C LEU A 62 -16.95 12.52 -5.52
N LEU A 63 -18.18 12.78 -5.98
CA LEU A 63 -19.23 13.36 -5.15
C LEU A 63 -19.59 12.45 -3.96
N SER A 64 -19.56 11.14 -4.15
CA SER A 64 -19.78 10.20 -3.05
C SER A 64 -18.67 10.25 -1.99
N LEU A 65 -17.42 10.55 -2.37
CA LEU A 65 -16.30 10.79 -1.45
C LEU A 65 -16.48 12.12 -0.71
N ALA A 66 -16.82 13.21 -1.44
CA ALA A 66 -17.09 14.53 -0.88
C ALA A 66 -18.25 14.50 0.15
N ALA A 67 -19.32 13.75 -0.15
CA ALA A 67 -20.45 13.56 0.77
C ALA A 67 -20.05 12.97 2.13
N ARG A 68 -18.92 12.24 2.17
CA ARG A 68 -18.33 11.64 3.38
C ARG A 68 -17.26 12.50 4.03
N LYS A 69 -17.08 13.74 3.55
CA LYS A 69 -16.05 14.67 4.01
C LYS A 69 -14.62 14.10 3.80
N GLU A 70 -14.44 13.28 2.77
CA GLU A 70 -13.09 12.84 2.36
C GLU A 70 -12.48 13.88 1.46
N THR A 71 -11.20 14.22 1.71
CA THR A 71 -10.47 15.16 0.85
C THR A 71 -10.26 14.54 -0.52
N ILE A 72 -10.77 15.19 -1.57
CA ILE A 72 -10.51 14.80 -2.96
C ILE A 72 -9.11 15.30 -3.33
N THR A 73 -8.24 14.37 -3.68
CA THR A 73 -6.87 14.65 -4.15
C THR A 73 -6.74 14.30 -5.63
N GLU A 74 -5.78 14.89 -6.33
CA GLU A 74 -5.44 14.50 -7.72
C GLU A 74 -5.32 12.98 -7.87
N GLN A 75 -4.75 12.31 -6.89
CA GLN A 75 -4.60 10.85 -6.84
C GLN A 75 -5.95 10.12 -6.82
N ASN A 76 -6.91 10.62 -6.03
CA ASN A 76 -8.27 10.06 -6.00
C ASN A 76 -8.95 10.24 -7.36
N VAL A 77 -8.82 11.41 -7.97
CA VAL A 77 -9.41 11.70 -9.29
C VAL A 77 -8.90 10.72 -10.34
N ARG A 78 -7.58 10.61 -10.51
CA ARG A 78 -6.95 9.70 -11.49
C ARG A 78 -7.29 8.24 -11.23
N TYR A 79 -7.31 7.84 -9.94
CA TYR A 79 -7.66 6.48 -9.57
C TYR A 79 -9.12 6.14 -9.92
N ILE A 80 -10.06 7.03 -9.63
CA ILE A 80 -11.48 6.84 -9.97
C ILE A 80 -11.68 6.80 -11.49
N ILE A 81 -11.01 7.65 -12.26
CA ILE A 81 -11.02 7.58 -13.72
C ILE A 81 -10.59 6.19 -14.20
N ASN A 82 -9.50 5.66 -13.67
CA ASN A 82 -9.01 4.32 -14.04
C ASN A 82 -9.98 3.21 -13.63
N LEU A 83 -10.61 3.30 -12.46
CA LEU A 83 -11.64 2.34 -12.03
C LEU A 83 -12.84 2.33 -12.97
N VAL A 84 -13.31 3.51 -13.35
CA VAL A 84 -14.47 3.65 -14.24
C VAL A 84 -14.15 3.11 -15.64
N ARG A 85 -12.97 3.40 -16.19
CA ARG A 85 -12.51 2.82 -17.47
C ARG A 85 -12.39 1.29 -17.43
N ALA A 86 -12.03 0.74 -16.28
CA ALA A 86 -11.93 -0.70 -16.07
C ALA A 86 -13.27 -1.37 -15.74
N GLY A 87 -14.38 -0.63 -15.66
CA GLY A 87 -15.71 -1.15 -15.30
C GLY A 87 -15.84 -1.59 -13.84
N ASN A 88 -15.05 -1.02 -12.94
CA ASN A 88 -14.98 -1.38 -11.52
C ASN A 88 -15.53 -0.27 -10.59
N GLU A 89 -16.41 0.59 -11.08
CA GLU A 89 -16.97 1.73 -10.34
C GLU A 89 -17.76 1.33 -9.08
N GLU A 90 -18.32 0.13 -9.03
CA GLU A 90 -19.03 -0.40 -7.86
C GLU A 90 -18.17 -0.46 -6.60
N HIS A 91 -16.85 -0.60 -6.76
CA HIS A 91 -15.90 -0.70 -5.66
C HIS A 91 -15.47 0.66 -5.07
N ILE A 92 -15.86 1.78 -5.68
CA ILE A 92 -15.53 3.13 -5.16
C ILE A 92 -16.02 3.29 -3.71
N ASN A 93 -17.24 2.79 -3.44
CA ASN A 93 -17.85 2.88 -2.13
C ASN A 93 -17.23 1.96 -1.07
N ASP A 94 -16.70 0.82 -1.47
CA ASP A 94 -16.11 -0.18 -0.57
C ASP A 94 -14.74 0.29 -0.05
N ILE A 95 -13.98 0.99 -0.89
CA ILE A 95 -12.66 1.55 -0.53
C ILE A 95 -12.81 2.67 0.50
N ALA A 96 -13.84 3.48 0.39
CA ALA A 96 -14.02 4.68 1.22
C ALA A 96 -14.42 4.39 2.68
N LYS A 97 -15.11 3.28 2.95
CA LYS A 97 -15.72 3.01 4.28
C LYS A 97 -14.79 2.35 5.29
N ASP A 98 -13.75 1.65 4.84
CA ASP A 98 -12.98 0.73 5.66
C ASP A 98 -11.74 1.40 6.27
N VAL A 99 -11.87 1.89 7.49
CA VAL A 99 -10.74 2.42 8.27
C VAL A 99 -9.98 1.24 8.90
N LEU A 100 -8.75 1.03 8.46
CA LEU A 100 -7.89 -0.03 8.97
C LEU A 100 -7.29 0.33 10.34
N CYS A 101 -6.81 1.55 10.47
CA CYS A 101 -6.16 2.06 11.66
C CYS A 101 -6.26 3.59 11.69
N VAL A 102 -5.97 4.20 12.84
CA VAL A 102 -5.86 5.66 12.98
C VAL A 102 -4.45 5.99 13.45
N THR A 103 -3.78 6.94 12.79
CA THR A 103 -2.44 7.40 13.16
C THR A 103 -2.45 8.10 14.53
N ALA A 104 -1.27 8.32 15.11
CA ALA A 104 -1.11 9.07 16.35
C ALA A 104 -1.66 10.52 16.26
N LYS A 105 -1.71 11.08 15.04
CA LYS A 105 -2.26 12.42 14.75
C LYS A 105 -3.76 12.41 14.44
N GLY A 106 -4.45 11.29 14.64
CA GLY A 106 -5.90 11.15 14.37
C GLY A 106 -6.27 10.97 12.89
N LYS A 107 -5.31 10.80 11.98
CA LYS A 107 -5.58 10.57 10.56
C LYS A 107 -5.98 9.12 10.31
N PRO A 108 -7.13 8.84 9.67
CA PRO A 108 -7.53 7.49 9.33
C PRO A 108 -6.65 6.92 8.20
N ILE A 109 -6.23 5.67 8.37
CA ILE A 109 -5.54 4.87 7.35
C ILE A 109 -6.58 3.97 6.70
N LYS A 110 -6.71 4.10 5.38
CA LYS A 110 -7.62 3.32 4.54
C LYS A 110 -6.87 2.78 3.32
N ALA A 111 -7.39 1.72 2.73
CA ALA A 111 -6.99 1.35 1.38
C ALA A 111 -7.36 2.48 0.42
N LYS A 112 -6.45 2.85 -0.46
CA LYS A 112 -6.65 3.90 -1.48
C LYS A 112 -6.95 3.30 -2.86
N THR A 113 -6.71 2.01 -3.02
CA THR A 113 -6.91 1.29 -4.28
C THR A 113 -7.61 -0.05 -4.02
N LEU A 114 -8.19 -0.62 -5.08
CA LEU A 114 -8.85 -1.93 -4.99
C LEU A 114 -7.85 -3.05 -4.65
N GLY A 115 -6.63 -2.98 -5.21
CA GLY A 115 -5.57 -3.93 -4.87
C GLY A 115 -5.17 -3.83 -3.40
N GLN A 116 -5.03 -2.61 -2.87
CA GLN A 116 -4.79 -2.39 -1.44
C GLN A 116 -5.95 -2.92 -0.58
N LYS A 117 -7.21 -2.70 -1.00
CA LYS A 117 -8.39 -3.23 -0.28
C LYS A 117 -8.37 -4.76 -0.23
N ARG A 118 -8.15 -5.42 -1.37
CA ARG A 118 -8.01 -6.88 -1.44
C ARG A 118 -6.88 -7.40 -0.55
N TYR A 119 -5.77 -6.68 -0.50
CA TYR A 119 -4.64 -7.04 0.35
C TYR A 119 -4.97 -6.91 1.85
N VAL A 120 -5.61 -5.83 2.27
CA VAL A 120 -6.08 -5.64 3.66
C VAL A 120 -7.09 -6.71 4.06
N ASP A 121 -8.04 -7.02 3.18
CA ASP A 121 -9.03 -8.08 3.42
C ASP A 121 -8.37 -9.46 3.52
N ALA A 122 -7.36 -9.73 2.70
CA ALA A 122 -6.60 -10.98 2.77
C ALA A 122 -5.83 -11.09 4.09
N ILE A 123 -5.21 -10.02 4.58
CA ILE A 123 -4.54 -9.98 5.88
C ILE A 123 -5.52 -10.29 7.02
N ARG A 124 -6.73 -9.76 6.95
CA ARG A 124 -7.75 -10.03 7.98
C ARG A 124 -8.20 -11.49 7.99
N LYS A 125 -8.38 -12.07 6.81
CA LYS A 125 -8.99 -13.39 6.64
C LYS A 125 -8.03 -14.57 6.78
N ASN A 126 -6.74 -14.39 6.51
CA ASN A 126 -5.77 -15.48 6.44
C ASN A 126 -4.71 -15.36 7.52
N THR A 127 -4.16 -16.48 7.94
CA THR A 127 -3.04 -16.57 8.89
C THR A 127 -1.73 -16.10 8.26
N VAL A 128 -1.50 -16.43 6.98
CA VAL A 128 -0.32 -15.98 6.23
C VAL A 128 -0.75 -15.21 4.98
N THR A 129 -0.19 -14.01 4.79
CA THR A 129 -0.47 -13.20 3.61
C THR A 129 0.82 -12.70 2.98
N LEU A 130 0.99 -12.96 1.68
CA LEU A 130 2.08 -12.42 0.87
C LEU A 130 1.56 -11.23 0.07
N GLY A 131 2.08 -10.03 0.34
CA GLY A 131 1.80 -8.80 -0.42
C GLY A 131 2.96 -8.50 -1.37
N VAL A 132 2.79 -8.74 -2.66
CA VAL A 132 3.84 -8.66 -3.66
C VAL A 132 3.49 -7.61 -4.72
N GLY A 133 4.44 -6.75 -5.06
CA GLY A 133 4.24 -5.72 -6.08
C GLY A 133 5.28 -4.61 -6.03
N PRO A 134 5.21 -3.64 -6.95
CA PRO A 134 6.21 -2.59 -7.06
C PRO A 134 6.26 -1.68 -5.83
N ALA A 135 7.39 -0.99 -5.68
CA ALA A 135 7.56 0.00 -4.63
C ALA A 135 6.51 1.13 -4.74
N GLY A 136 6.03 1.64 -3.60
CA GLY A 136 5.01 2.70 -3.56
C GLY A 136 3.56 2.21 -3.58
N THR A 137 3.30 0.90 -3.62
CA THR A 137 1.95 0.33 -3.50
C THR A 137 1.44 0.24 -2.05
N GLY A 138 2.22 0.69 -1.07
CA GLY A 138 1.83 0.74 0.34
C GLY A 138 1.84 -0.59 1.09
N LYS A 139 2.44 -1.66 0.54
CA LYS A 139 2.47 -3.01 1.12
C LYS A 139 2.89 -3.01 2.60
N THR A 140 4.08 -2.52 2.86
CA THR A 140 4.67 -2.49 4.21
C THR A 140 3.87 -1.58 5.15
N TYR A 141 3.47 -0.40 4.68
CA TYR A 141 2.70 0.54 5.48
C TYR A 141 1.34 -0.03 5.90
N LEU A 142 0.61 -0.67 4.98
CA LEU A 142 -0.68 -1.31 5.27
C LEU A 142 -0.52 -2.55 6.16
N ALA A 143 0.56 -3.32 5.99
CA ALA A 143 0.87 -4.44 6.89
C ALA A 143 1.11 -3.96 8.32
N VAL A 144 1.89 -2.88 8.51
CA VAL A 144 2.11 -2.28 9.84
C VAL A 144 0.82 -1.71 10.42
N ALA A 145 -0.02 -1.06 9.59
CA ALA A 145 -1.32 -0.57 10.03
C ALA A 145 -2.24 -1.71 10.50
N ALA A 146 -2.25 -2.83 9.79
CA ALA A 146 -3.00 -4.03 10.18
C ALA A 146 -2.47 -4.63 11.49
N ALA A 147 -1.14 -4.66 11.66
CA ALA A 147 -0.51 -5.14 12.90
C ALA A 147 -0.88 -4.27 14.11
N VAL A 148 -0.84 -2.94 13.94
CA VAL A 148 -1.23 -1.99 15.00
C VAL A 148 -2.71 -2.10 15.33
N ALA A 149 -3.58 -2.30 14.32
CA ALA A 149 -5.00 -2.53 14.53
C ALA A 149 -5.24 -3.81 15.35
N ALA A 150 -4.66 -4.95 14.91
CA ALA A 150 -4.77 -6.23 15.61
C ALA A 150 -4.23 -6.17 17.05
N PHE A 151 -3.15 -5.43 17.27
CA PHE A 151 -2.57 -5.22 18.59
C PHE A 151 -3.48 -4.38 19.50
N ARG A 152 -4.05 -3.27 18.99
CA ARG A 152 -5.01 -2.42 19.72
C ARG A 152 -6.29 -3.17 20.07
N GLU A 153 -6.75 -4.06 19.20
CA GLU A 153 -7.91 -4.91 19.38
C GLU A 153 -7.62 -6.15 20.26
N LYS A 154 -6.38 -6.30 20.74
CA LYS A 154 -5.91 -7.43 21.56
C LYS A 154 -6.07 -8.80 20.87
N GLN A 155 -6.04 -8.83 19.55
CA GLN A 155 -6.00 -10.06 18.77
C GLN A 155 -4.61 -10.72 18.86
N VAL A 156 -3.58 -9.91 19.07
CA VAL A 156 -2.19 -10.33 19.31
C VAL A 156 -1.58 -9.55 20.48
N ASN A 157 -0.56 -10.13 21.11
CA ASN A 157 0.14 -9.54 22.25
C ASN A 157 1.44 -8.84 21.85
N ARG A 158 1.95 -9.11 20.64
CA ARG A 158 3.21 -8.56 20.13
C ARG A 158 3.14 -8.23 18.65
N ILE A 159 3.95 -7.25 18.24
CA ILE A 159 4.25 -6.94 16.86
C ILE A 159 5.74 -7.19 16.62
N ILE A 160 6.07 -8.04 15.67
CA ILE A 160 7.45 -8.39 15.32
C ILE A 160 7.68 -7.99 13.87
N LEU A 161 8.59 -7.04 13.66
CA LEU A 161 9.00 -6.58 12.34
C LEU A 161 10.41 -7.06 12.03
N THR A 162 10.57 -7.70 10.89
CA THR A 162 11.86 -8.23 10.47
C THR A 162 12.13 -7.96 9.00
N ARG A 163 13.40 -7.86 8.68
CA ARG A 163 13.90 -7.62 7.32
C ARG A 163 15.18 -8.44 7.11
N PRO A 164 15.40 -9.02 5.91
CA PRO A 164 16.70 -9.60 5.61
C PRO A 164 17.75 -8.48 5.63
N ALA A 165 18.85 -8.72 6.29
CA ALA A 165 20.02 -7.87 6.18
C ALA A 165 20.67 -8.17 4.83
N VAL A 166 20.40 -7.35 3.82
CA VAL A 166 21.03 -7.47 2.50
C VAL A 166 22.11 -6.42 2.43
N GLU A 167 23.29 -6.86 2.12
CA GLU A 167 24.36 -5.98 1.71
C GLU A 167 24.14 -5.63 0.23
N ALA A 168 23.60 -4.44 -0.05
CA ALA A 168 23.62 -3.87 -1.39
C ALA A 168 25.08 -3.55 -1.78
N GLY A 169 25.85 -4.58 -2.15
CA GLY A 169 27.27 -4.43 -2.54
C GLY A 169 28.26 -4.10 -1.40
N GLU A 170 27.78 -3.76 -0.21
CA GLU A 170 28.60 -3.48 0.97
C GLU A 170 28.56 -4.67 1.93
N ARG A 171 29.71 -5.24 2.23
CA ARG A 171 29.81 -6.29 3.25
C ARG A 171 29.61 -5.64 4.63
N LEU A 172 28.61 -6.11 5.40
CA LEU A 172 28.34 -5.67 6.80
C LEU A 172 29.61 -5.58 7.68
N GLY A 173 30.69 -6.22 7.25
CA GLY A 173 32.01 -6.15 7.90
C GLY A 173 32.71 -4.80 7.85
N PHE A 174 32.32 -3.88 6.96
CA PHE A 174 33.00 -2.57 6.79
C PHE A 174 32.36 -1.43 7.60
N LEU A 175 31.16 -1.59 8.14
CA LEU A 175 30.55 -0.56 8.98
C LEU A 175 31.08 -0.68 10.42
N PRO A 176 31.51 0.42 11.08
CA PRO A 176 31.90 0.41 12.47
C PRO A 176 30.67 0.22 13.37
N GLY A 177 30.81 -0.51 14.48
CA GLY A 177 29.74 -0.76 15.46
C GLY A 177 29.34 -2.22 15.60
N ASP A 178 28.43 -2.48 16.52
CA ASP A 178 27.84 -3.81 16.72
C ASP A 178 26.87 -4.17 15.57
N LEU A 179 26.44 -5.42 15.50
CA LEU A 179 25.57 -5.90 14.42
C LEU A 179 24.25 -5.14 14.37
N GLN A 180 23.74 -4.71 15.51
CA GLN A 180 22.46 -4.01 15.63
C GLN A 180 22.55 -2.60 15.05
N SER A 181 23.60 -1.84 15.36
CA SER A 181 23.83 -0.50 14.81
C SER A 181 24.07 -0.52 13.31
N LYS A 182 24.64 -1.60 12.76
CA LYS A 182 24.84 -1.79 11.31
C LYS A 182 23.55 -2.07 10.55
N VAL A 183 22.60 -2.72 11.16
CA VAL A 183 21.31 -3.11 10.52
C VAL A 183 20.23 -2.05 10.72
N ASP A 184 20.36 -1.20 11.74
CA ASP A 184 19.36 -0.18 12.11
C ASP A 184 18.96 0.74 10.95
N PRO A 185 19.85 1.23 10.08
CA PRO A 185 19.47 2.04 8.92
C PRO A 185 18.50 1.33 7.96
N TYR A 186 18.65 0.02 7.79
CA TYR A 186 17.76 -0.78 6.93
C TYR A 186 16.37 -1.01 7.52
N LEU A 187 16.24 -0.87 8.83
CA LEU A 187 14.96 -1.03 9.54
C LEU A 187 14.19 0.30 9.68
N ARG A 188 14.81 1.44 9.32
CA ARG A 188 14.19 2.77 9.42
C ARG A 188 12.80 2.88 8.84
N PRO A 189 12.48 2.40 7.63
CA PRO A 189 11.13 2.48 7.08
C PRO A 189 10.05 1.81 7.95
N LEU A 190 10.43 0.77 8.70
CA LEU A 190 9.55 0.09 9.64
C LEU A 190 9.32 0.93 10.90
N TYR A 191 10.37 1.57 11.42
CA TYR A 191 10.24 2.51 12.53
C TYR A 191 9.37 3.71 12.16
N ASP A 192 9.57 4.30 10.97
CA ASP A 192 8.79 5.46 10.51
C ASP A 192 7.29 5.13 10.43
N ALA A 193 6.94 3.94 9.93
CA ALA A 193 5.55 3.48 9.89
C ALA A 193 4.96 3.30 11.29
N LEU A 194 5.71 2.71 12.23
CA LEU A 194 5.27 2.55 13.62
C LEU A 194 5.12 3.91 14.33
N PHE A 195 6.05 4.84 14.12
CA PHE A 195 5.98 6.18 14.69
C PHE A 195 4.78 6.98 14.17
N ASP A 196 4.46 6.87 12.88
CA ASP A 196 3.26 7.52 12.34
C ASP A 196 1.98 6.99 13.00
N MET A 197 1.91 5.70 13.27
CA MET A 197 0.72 5.04 13.82
C MET A 197 0.58 5.15 15.33
N LEU A 198 1.68 5.06 16.07
CA LEU A 198 1.69 4.99 17.53
C LEU A 198 2.12 6.30 18.20
N GLY A 199 2.92 7.12 17.51
CA GLY A 199 3.69 8.18 18.11
C GLY A 199 4.93 7.67 18.84
N ALA A 200 5.95 8.52 18.96
CA ALA A 200 7.26 8.13 19.50
C ALA A 200 7.19 7.63 20.95
N GLU A 201 6.43 8.32 21.80
CA GLU A 201 6.30 7.97 23.23
C GLU A 201 5.67 6.57 23.41
N THR A 202 4.55 6.33 22.73
CA THR A 202 3.83 5.04 22.83
C THR A 202 4.66 3.91 22.25
N TYR A 203 5.35 4.15 21.13
CA TYR A 203 6.26 3.19 20.53
C TYR A 203 7.38 2.79 21.49
N ASN A 204 8.09 3.76 22.09
CA ASN A 204 9.18 3.48 23.04
C ASN A 204 8.69 2.67 24.25
N LYS A 205 7.52 3.00 24.79
CA LYS A 205 6.91 2.24 25.88
C LYS A 205 6.62 0.78 25.50
N TYR A 206 6.16 0.51 24.29
CA TYR A 206 5.90 -0.86 23.85
C TYR A 206 7.18 -1.60 23.50
N LEU A 207 8.20 -0.92 23.00
CA LEU A 207 9.52 -1.47 22.75
C LEU A 207 10.17 -1.94 24.07
N GLU A 208 10.18 -1.07 25.09
CA GLU A 208 10.72 -1.39 26.44
C GLU A 208 10.01 -2.57 27.10
N ARG A 209 8.71 -2.71 26.84
CA ARG A 209 7.89 -3.82 27.37
C ARG A 209 8.01 -5.11 26.58
N GLY A 210 8.71 -5.10 25.45
CA GLY A 210 8.82 -6.25 24.56
C GLY A 210 7.55 -6.56 23.76
N ASN A 211 6.57 -5.63 23.73
CA ASN A 211 5.38 -5.77 22.89
C ASN A 211 5.66 -5.47 21.41
N ILE A 212 6.68 -4.68 21.13
CA ILE A 212 7.17 -4.39 19.77
C ILE A 212 8.62 -4.81 19.69
N GLU A 213 8.96 -5.55 18.66
CA GLU A 213 10.31 -5.97 18.34
C GLU A 213 10.59 -5.65 16.87
N VAL A 214 11.72 -4.99 16.60
CA VAL A 214 12.23 -4.76 15.25
C VAL A 214 13.63 -5.34 15.19
N ALA A 215 13.82 -6.38 14.39
CA ALA A 215 15.05 -7.15 14.39
C ALA A 215 15.39 -7.75 13.01
N PRO A 216 16.69 -8.01 12.72
CA PRO A 216 17.08 -8.72 11.52
C PRO A 216 16.48 -10.12 11.45
N LEU A 217 16.19 -10.59 10.23
CA LEU A 217 15.62 -11.92 9.99
C LEU A 217 16.42 -13.06 10.64
N ALA A 218 17.72 -12.94 10.73
CA ALA A 218 18.59 -13.95 11.37
C ALA A 218 18.22 -14.21 12.84
N TYR A 219 17.66 -13.22 13.55
CA TYR A 219 17.29 -13.31 14.95
C TYR A 219 15.97 -14.09 15.17
N MET A 220 15.28 -14.46 14.11
CA MET A 220 14.08 -15.30 14.18
C MET A 220 14.41 -16.79 14.28
N ARG A 221 15.65 -17.18 14.00
CA ARG A 221 16.06 -18.59 13.99
C ARG A 221 15.93 -19.23 15.39
N GLY A 222 15.33 -20.42 15.42
CA GLY A 222 15.15 -21.19 16.67
C GLY A 222 14.03 -20.71 17.58
N ARG A 223 13.26 -19.72 17.17
CA ARG A 223 12.13 -19.17 17.93
C ARG A 223 10.81 -19.80 17.49
N THR A 224 9.83 -19.80 18.37
CA THR A 224 8.40 -19.96 18.08
C THR A 224 7.72 -18.66 18.51
N LEU A 225 6.97 -18.04 17.62
CA LEU A 225 6.39 -16.72 17.81
C LEU A 225 4.88 -16.87 18.01
N ASP A 226 4.46 -17.04 19.27
CA ASP A 226 3.06 -17.14 19.65
C ASP A 226 2.44 -15.76 19.87
N ASP A 227 1.11 -15.66 19.70
CA ASP A 227 0.29 -14.48 19.96
C ASP A 227 0.87 -13.19 19.33
N SER A 228 1.43 -13.31 18.13
CA SER A 228 2.22 -12.27 17.50
C SER A 228 1.73 -11.93 16.10
N PHE A 229 1.76 -10.64 15.74
CA PHE A 229 1.66 -10.20 14.35
C PHE A 229 3.07 -9.99 13.81
N ILE A 230 3.47 -10.80 12.85
CA ILE A 230 4.85 -10.88 12.37
C ILE A 230 4.90 -10.35 10.93
N ILE A 231 5.80 -9.40 10.65
CA ILE A 231 5.98 -8.84 9.31
C ILE A 231 7.40 -9.11 8.85
N LEU A 232 7.54 -9.74 7.69
CA LEU A 232 8.79 -9.84 6.94
C LEU A 232 8.74 -8.89 5.76
N ASP A 233 9.52 -7.83 5.82
CA ASP A 233 9.64 -6.84 4.73
C ASP A 233 10.84 -7.11 3.84
N GLU A 234 10.82 -6.65 2.58
CA GLU A 234 11.84 -6.88 1.53
C GLU A 234 12.19 -8.37 1.34
N ALA A 235 11.16 -9.19 1.41
CA ALA A 235 11.30 -10.65 1.42
C ALA A 235 11.86 -11.23 0.11
N GLN A 236 11.84 -10.47 -1.00
CA GLN A 236 12.49 -10.88 -2.24
C GLN A 236 13.99 -11.11 -2.07
N ASN A 237 14.59 -10.48 -1.07
CA ASN A 237 16.01 -10.58 -0.73
C ASN A 237 16.33 -11.69 0.28
N THR A 238 15.41 -12.62 0.52
CA THR A 238 15.67 -13.84 1.29
C THR A 238 16.11 -14.98 0.39
N SER A 239 16.97 -15.88 0.91
CA SER A 239 17.17 -17.18 0.29
C SER A 239 15.98 -18.12 0.54
N ARG A 240 15.91 -19.25 -0.17
CA ARG A 240 14.89 -20.29 0.06
C ARG A 240 14.90 -20.80 1.51
N GLU A 241 16.08 -21.01 2.04
CA GLU A 241 16.28 -21.53 3.40
C GLU A 241 15.84 -20.50 4.45
N GLN A 242 16.14 -19.22 4.21
CA GLN A 242 15.72 -18.12 5.09
C GLN A 242 14.21 -17.97 5.08
N MET A 243 13.56 -18.01 3.92
CA MET A 243 12.10 -17.94 3.81
C MET A 243 11.43 -19.12 4.52
N LYS A 244 11.91 -20.36 4.27
CA LYS A 244 11.39 -21.55 4.95
C LYS A 244 11.60 -21.46 6.46
N MET A 245 12.80 -21.05 6.90
CA MET A 245 13.11 -20.84 8.31
C MET A 245 12.14 -19.86 8.95
N PHE A 246 11.86 -18.73 8.29
CA PHE A 246 10.95 -17.71 8.79
C PHE A 246 9.50 -18.20 8.89
N LEU A 247 8.95 -18.75 7.82
CA LEU A 247 7.58 -19.28 7.79
C LEU A 247 7.30 -20.30 8.89
N THR A 248 8.32 -21.11 9.23
CA THR A 248 8.23 -22.10 10.31
C THR A 248 8.39 -21.52 11.71
N ARG A 249 8.46 -20.19 11.87
CA ARG A 249 8.43 -19.50 13.19
C ARG A 249 7.01 -19.20 13.67
N LEU A 250 6.02 -19.38 12.81
CA LEU A 250 4.62 -19.16 13.14
C LEU A 250 4.22 -20.01 14.35
N GLY A 251 3.79 -19.36 15.41
CA GLY A 251 3.25 -19.98 16.61
C GLY A 251 1.72 -19.85 16.67
N PHE A 252 1.14 -20.38 17.73
CA PHE A 252 -0.31 -20.32 17.96
C PHE A 252 -0.78 -18.87 18.17
N GLY A 253 -1.99 -18.56 17.70
CA GLY A 253 -2.58 -17.20 17.84
C GLY A 253 -1.84 -16.13 17.05
N SER A 254 -0.97 -16.51 16.12
CA SER A 254 -0.13 -15.58 15.37
C SER A 254 -0.54 -15.43 13.92
N LYS A 255 -0.12 -14.31 13.33
CA LYS A 255 -0.35 -13.96 11.94
C LYS A 255 0.95 -13.50 11.29
N ILE A 256 1.20 -13.94 10.05
CA ILE A 256 2.38 -13.55 9.26
C ILE A 256 1.93 -12.72 8.04
N VAL A 257 2.58 -11.59 7.83
CA VAL A 257 2.50 -10.83 6.59
C VAL A 257 3.89 -10.71 5.99
N ILE A 258 4.01 -11.06 4.71
CA ILE A 258 5.27 -11.00 3.95
C ILE A 258 5.11 -9.97 2.87
N THR A 259 6.00 -8.98 2.81
CA THR A 259 5.99 -7.94 1.79
C THR A 259 7.26 -8.00 0.94
N GLY A 260 7.12 -7.69 -0.36
CA GLY A 260 8.28 -7.67 -1.24
C GLY A 260 7.97 -7.25 -2.67
N ASP A 261 9.05 -6.99 -3.41
CA ASP A 261 9.03 -6.62 -4.82
C ASP A 261 9.91 -7.59 -5.63
N ILE A 262 9.30 -8.44 -6.43
CA ILE A 262 10.02 -9.45 -7.21
C ILE A 262 10.83 -8.88 -8.38
N THR A 263 10.73 -7.57 -8.64
CA THR A 263 11.53 -6.86 -9.65
C THR A 263 12.82 -6.28 -9.06
N GLN A 264 12.87 -6.10 -7.71
CA GLN A 264 13.99 -5.50 -6.99
C GLN A 264 14.74 -6.56 -6.15
N ILE A 265 15.35 -7.52 -6.82
CA ILE A 265 16.10 -8.61 -6.17
C ILE A 265 17.58 -8.27 -6.16
N ASP A 266 18.13 -8.04 -4.96
CA ASP A 266 19.55 -7.73 -4.73
C ASP A 266 20.40 -8.97 -4.37
N LEU A 267 19.83 -10.16 -4.52
CA LEU A 267 20.55 -11.41 -4.29
C LEU A 267 21.59 -11.67 -5.39
N PRO A 268 22.72 -12.34 -5.07
CA PRO A 268 23.65 -12.85 -6.08
C PRO A 268 22.94 -13.66 -7.16
N ALA A 269 23.41 -13.60 -8.40
CA ALA A 269 22.76 -14.19 -9.57
C ALA A 269 22.57 -15.72 -9.49
N ASP A 270 23.37 -16.40 -8.68
CA ASP A 270 23.28 -17.83 -8.40
C ASP A 270 22.22 -18.20 -7.36
N LYS A 271 21.63 -17.22 -6.69
CA LYS A 271 20.63 -17.45 -5.65
C LYS A 271 19.21 -17.16 -6.13
N VAL A 272 18.31 -18.06 -5.80
CA VAL A 272 16.87 -17.91 -6.07
C VAL A 272 16.20 -17.20 -4.91
N SER A 273 15.41 -16.18 -5.22
CA SER A 273 14.59 -15.46 -4.23
C SER A 273 13.64 -16.40 -3.50
N GLY A 274 13.73 -16.37 -2.17
CA GLY A 274 12.83 -17.12 -1.29
C GLY A 274 11.36 -16.69 -1.44
N LEU A 275 11.11 -15.40 -1.74
CA LEU A 275 9.76 -14.92 -2.00
C LEU A 275 9.18 -15.53 -3.28
N LYS A 276 9.94 -15.56 -4.39
CA LYS A 276 9.50 -16.21 -5.64
C LYS A 276 9.18 -17.69 -5.43
N GLU A 277 10.03 -18.37 -4.67
CA GLU A 277 9.82 -19.79 -4.34
C GLU A 277 8.59 -19.99 -3.45
N ALA A 278 8.41 -19.17 -2.40
CA ALA A 278 7.24 -19.24 -1.53
C ALA A 278 5.94 -19.01 -2.30
N MET A 279 5.90 -18.03 -3.20
CA MET A 279 4.73 -17.78 -4.06
C MET A 279 4.36 -19.00 -4.90
N ARG A 280 5.36 -19.74 -5.39
CA ARG A 280 5.14 -20.96 -6.20
C ARG A 280 4.67 -22.13 -5.34
N VAL A 281 5.29 -22.35 -4.21
CA VAL A 281 5.07 -23.53 -3.36
C VAL A 281 3.77 -23.41 -2.55
N LEU A 282 3.43 -22.20 -2.12
CA LEU A 282 2.31 -21.95 -1.20
C LEU A 282 1.00 -21.57 -1.90
N GLN A 283 0.98 -21.55 -3.23
CA GLN A 283 -0.16 -21.06 -4.02
C GLN A 283 -1.50 -21.73 -3.70
N ASN A 284 -1.48 -23.01 -3.32
CA ASN A 284 -2.70 -23.78 -3.04
C ASN A 284 -2.77 -24.27 -1.58
N VAL A 285 -2.05 -23.62 -0.67
CA VAL A 285 -2.12 -23.95 0.75
C VAL A 285 -3.26 -23.16 1.38
N GLU A 286 -4.15 -23.84 2.07
CA GLU A 286 -5.27 -23.23 2.78
C GLU A 286 -4.77 -22.24 3.83
N ASP A 287 -5.53 -21.17 4.05
CA ASP A 287 -5.21 -20.10 5.01
C ASP A 287 -3.93 -19.30 4.66
N ILE A 288 -3.46 -19.42 3.41
CA ILE A 288 -2.38 -18.60 2.85
C ILE A 288 -2.91 -17.80 1.66
N ALA A 289 -2.78 -16.49 1.70
CA ALA A 289 -3.15 -15.62 0.59
C ALA A 289 -1.92 -15.01 -0.10
N ILE A 290 -1.95 -14.96 -1.43
CA ILE A 290 -0.94 -14.27 -2.25
C ILE A 290 -1.63 -13.11 -2.98
N CYS A 291 -1.36 -11.89 -2.54
CA CYS A 291 -1.91 -10.66 -3.10
C CYS A 291 -0.88 -9.99 -4.01
N ARG A 292 -1.24 -9.79 -5.27
CA ARG A 292 -0.43 -9.06 -6.24
C ARG A 292 -0.97 -7.64 -6.37
N LEU A 293 -0.13 -6.67 -6.06
CA LEU A 293 -0.39 -5.25 -6.32
C LEU A 293 0.34 -4.87 -7.61
N GLY A 294 -0.29 -4.03 -8.42
CA GLY A 294 0.23 -3.60 -9.71
C GLY A 294 0.56 -2.11 -9.75
N GLU A 295 0.89 -1.60 -10.93
CA GLU A 295 1.15 -0.18 -11.16
C GLU A 295 -0.06 0.70 -10.83
N ALA A 296 -1.29 0.21 -11.04
CA ALA A 296 -2.52 0.90 -10.68
C ALA A 296 -2.67 1.12 -9.16
N ASP A 297 -1.94 0.35 -8.35
CA ASP A 297 -1.94 0.46 -6.89
C ASP A 297 -0.84 1.38 -6.36
N VAL A 298 0.00 1.95 -7.24
CA VAL A 298 1.09 2.85 -6.84
C VAL A 298 0.54 4.19 -6.38
N VAL A 299 0.77 4.51 -5.11
CA VAL A 299 0.36 5.75 -4.45
C VAL A 299 1.60 6.60 -4.20
N ARG A 300 1.96 7.44 -5.18
CA ARG A 300 3.16 8.31 -5.14
C ARG A 300 2.83 9.72 -5.58
N HIS A 301 3.64 10.67 -5.14
CA HIS A 301 3.58 12.04 -5.64
C HIS A 301 3.79 12.07 -7.16
N VAL A 302 2.98 12.87 -7.88
CA VAL A 302 2.99 12.94 -9.36
C VAL A 302 4.39 13.20 -9.92
N ILE A 303 5.15 14.10 -9.29
CA ILE A 303 6.53 14.38 -9.70
C ILE A 303 7.43 13.13 -9.60
N VAL A 304 7.27 12.30 -8.57
CA VAL A 304 8.06 11.06 -8.42
C VAL A 304 7.70 10.07 -9.53
N GLN A 305 6.42 9.96 -9.90
CA GLN A 305 6.01 9.12 -11.04
C GLN A 305 6.63 9.60 -12.36
N ARG A 306 6.64 10.93 -12.59
CA ARG A 306 7.28 11.52 -13.78
C ARG A 306 8.79 11.29 -13.83
N ILE A 307 9.46 11.38 -12.67
CA ILE A 307 10.90 11.10 -12.56
C ILE A 307 11.18 9.64 -12.94
N ILE A 308 10.46 8.68 -12.35
CA ILE A 308 10.64 7.25 -12.63
C ILE A 308 10.45 6.99 -14.13
N LYS A 309 9.35 7.48 -14.71
CA LYS A 309 9.07 7.30 -16.13
C LYS A 309 10.15 7.89 -17.05
N ALA A 310 10.75 9.01 -16.64
CA ALA A 310 11.84 9.61 -17.40
C ALA A 310 13.10 8.74 -17.39
N TYR A 311 13.44 8.13 -16.24
CA TYR A 311 14.57 7.20 -16.13
C TYR A 311 14.33 5.91 -16.92
N GLU A 312 13.15 5.30 -16.82
CA GLU A 312 12.77 4.11 -17.59
C GLU A 312 12.89 4.34 -19.11
N GLN A 313 12.43 5.49 -19.60
CA GLN A 313 12.57 5.86 -21.01
C GLN A 313 14.02 6.06 -21.43
N ASP A 314 14.89 6.57 -20.56
CA ASP A 314 16.31 6.72 -20.85
C ASP A 314 17.01 5.36 -20.91
N GLU A 315 16.70 4.44 -20.00
CA GLU A 315 17.21 3.07 -19.99
C GLU A 315 16.81 2.29 -21.25
N GLU A 316 15.56 2.39 -21.67
CA GLU A 316 15.09 1.77 -22.92
C GLU A 316 15.81 2.33 -24.16
N ARG A 317 16.17 3.62 -24.17
CA ARG A 317 16.96 4.23 -25.25
C ARG A 317 18.41 3.77 -25.27
N ARG A 318 19.00 3.46 -24.11
CA ARG A 318 20.39 2.97 -24.00
C ARG A 318 20.52 1.49 -24.34
N THR A 319 19.42 0.74 -24.27
CA THR A 319 19.38 -0.70 -24.54
C THR A 319 19.07 -1.01 -26.01
N LYS A 320 18.62 -0.02 -26.78
CA LYS A 320 18.41 -0.04 -28.25
C LYS A 320 19.65 0.51 -28.96
#